data_11768af63a7c2120c1b746e0f15e4039
#
_entry.id   11768af63a7c2120c1b746e0f15e4039
#
_cell.length_a   1.000
_cell.length_b   1.000
_cell.length_c   1.000
_cell.angle_alpha   90.00
_cell.angle_beta   90.00
_cell.angle_gamma   90.00
#
_symmetry.space_group_name_H-M   'P 1'
#
loop_
_entity.id
_entity.type
_entity.pdbx_description
1 polymer ?
#
loop_
_entity_poly.entity_id
_entity_poly.type
_entity_poly.pdbx_seq_one_letter_code
_entity_poly.pdbx_strand_id
1 'polypeptide(L)' 'MATIKIKQIKSRANRPIDQKRTLDSLGLTKLGRVVEHEDTPSVRGMVNKVSHLVQVID' A
#
# COMPACT_ATOMS: atom_id res chain seq x y z
N MET A 1 -6.67 -0.81 19.26
CA MET A 1 -5.81 -1.43 18.25
C MET A 1 -5.24 -0.34 17.36
N ALA A 2 -4.01 -0.51 16.93
CA ALA A 2 -3.35 0.51 16.11
C ALA A 2 -3.79 0.40 14.65
N THR A 3 -3.89 1.53 14.00
CA THR A 3 -4.13 1.60 12.56
C THR A 3 -2.98 2.34 11.91
N ILE A 4 -2.77 2.09 10.63
CA ILE A 4 -1.78 2.80 9.84
C ILE A 4 -2.45 3.37 8.60
N LYS A 5 -1.97 4.54 8.19
CA LYS A 5 -2.41 5.17 6.95
C LYS A 5 -1.32 5.01 5.91
N ILE A 6 -1.71 4.61 4.72
CA ILE A 6 -0.80 4.31 3.64
C ILE A 6 -1.18 5.15 2.44
N LYS A 7 -0.21 5.85 1.90
CA LYS A 7 -0.42 6.69 0.72
C LYS A 7 0.41 6.16 -0.45
N GLN A 8 -0.21 6.03 -1.60
CA GLN A 8 0.51 5.66 -2.81
C GLN A 8 1.27 6.90 -3.33
N ILE A 9 2.59 6.81 -3.35
CA ILE A 9 3.45 7.92 -3.75
C ILE A 9 4.03 7.75 -5.15
N LYS A 10 3.91 6.57 -5.74
CA LYS A 10 4.39 6.31 -7.10
C LYS A 10 3.36 5.56 -7.88
N SER A 11 3.34 5.79 -9.20
CA SER A 11 2.41 5.12 -10.09
C SER A 11 2.67 3.61 -10.12
N ARG A 12 1.60 2.84 -10.21
CA ARG A 12 1.69 1.38 -10.35
C ARG A 12 1.93 0.96 -11.82
N ALA A 13 1.94 1.90 -12.73
CA ALA A 13 2.23 1.62 -14.13
C ALA A 13 3.64 1.06 -14.28
N ASN A 14 3.79 0.08 -15.18
CA ASN A 14 5.08 -0.58 -15.44
C ASN A 14 5.63 -1.37 -14.25
N ARG A 15 4.77 -1.72 -13.30
CA ARG A 15 5.16 -2.57 -12.17
C ARG A 15 4.69 -4.01 -12.40
N PRO A 16 5.38 -5.00 -11.79
CA PRO A 16 4.92 -6.38 -11.88
C PRO A 16 3.49 -6.56 -11.41
N ILE A 17 2.81 -7.55 -11.97
CA ILE A 17 1.41 -7.81 -11.62
C ILE A 17 1.23 -8.11 -10.13
N ASP A 18 2.21 -8.76 -9.50
CA ASP A 18 2.16 -9.05 -8.07
C ASP A 18 2.07 -7.77 -7.24
N GLN A 19 2.85 -6.76 -7.61
CA GLN A 19 2.82 -5.47 -6.92
C GLN A 19 1.51 -4.75 -7.14
N LYS A 20 0.98 -4.80 -8.36
CA LYS A 20 -0.32 -4.22 -8.66
C LYS A 20 -1.42 -4.87 -7.84
N ARG A 21 -1.40 -6.19 -7.73
CA ARG A 21 -2.36 -6.94 -6.93
C ARG A 21 -2.27 -6.58 -5.46
N THR A 22 -1.04 -6.42 -4.95
CA THR A 22 -0.84 -6.01 -3.56
C THR A 22 -1.43 -4.62 -3.32
N LEU A 23 -1.22 -3.68 -4.23
CA LEU A 23 -1.81 -2.35 -4.12
C LEU A 23 -3.34 -2.42 -4.18
N ASP A 24 -3.90 -3.25 -5.06
CA ASP A 24 -5.35 -3.45 -5.14
C ASP A 24 -5.90 -4.02 -3.83
N SER A 25 -5.20 -4.97 -3.23
CA SER A 25 -5.59 -5.55 -1.95
C SER A 25 -5.59 -4.52 -0.84
N LEU A 26 -4.67 -3.55 -0.90
CA LEU A 26 -4.62 -2.45 0.05
C LEU A 26 -5.64 -1.36 -0.25
N GLY A 27 -6.26 -1.40 -1.42
CA GLY A 27 -7.19 -0.36 -1.84
C GLY A 27 -6.53 0.84 -2.49
N LEU A 28 -5.27 0.72 -2.85
CA LEU A 28 -4.50 1.81 -3.46
C LEU A 28 -4.58 1.69 -4.98
N THR A 29 -5.69 2.12 -5.55
CA THR A 29 -5.91 2.00 -6.99
C THR A 29 -5.51 3.26 -7.76
N LYS A 30 -5.29 4.36 -7.07
CA LYS A 30 -4.91 5.62 -7.71
C LYS A 30 -3.73 6.25 -7.00
N LEU A 31 -2.89 6.93 -7.77
CA LEU A 31 -1.77 7.68 -7.25
C LEU A 31 -2.28 8.77 -6.29
N GLY A 32 -1.62 8.89 -5.16
CA GLY A 32 -1.98 9.90 -4.17
C GLY A 32 -3.12 9.50 -3.23
N ARG A 33 -3.72 8.33 -3.45
CA ARG A 33 -4.79 7.87 -2.58
C ARG A 33 -4.23 7.46 -1.22
N VAL A 34 -4.94 7.83 -0.17
CA VAL A 34 -4.61 7.44 1.20
C VAL A 34 -5.66 6.45 1.67
N VAL A 35 -5.21 5.35 2.26
CA VAL A 35 -6.09 4.33 2.85
C VAL A 35 -5.64 4.05 4.27
N GLU A 36 -6.58 3.59 5.10
CA GLU A 36 -6.31 3.23 6.47
C GLU A 36 -6.56 1.74 6.65
N HIS A 37 -5.63 1.08 7.32
CA HIS A 37 -5.72 -0.35 7.61
C HIS A 37 -5.33 -0.62 9.04
N GLU A 38 -5.78 -1.74 9.59
CA GLU A 38 -5.29 -2.20 10.87
C GLU A 38 -3.81 -2.55 10.78
N ASP A 39 -3.07 -2.20 11.82
CA ASP A 39 -1.64 -2.51 11.89
C ASP A 39 -1.46 -3.98 12.27
N THR A 40 -1.54 -4.86 11.29
CA THR A 40 -1.39 -6.29 11.48
C THR A 40 -0.17 -6.80 10.70
N PRO A 41 0.39 -7.95 11.07
CA PRO A 41 1.50 -8.53 10.30
C PRO A 41 1.16 -8.75 8.82
N SER A 42 -0.08 -9.11 8.52
CA SER A 42 -0.50 -9.30 7.12
C SER A 42 -0.43 -7.99 6.34
N VAL A 43 -0.97 -6.91 6.91
CA VAL A 43 -0.94 -5.60 6.25
C VAL A 43 0.49 -5.11 6.12
N ARG A 44 1.29 -5.24 7.17
CA ARG A 44 2.68 -4.82 7.13
C ARG A 44 3.49 -5.60 6.08
N GLY A 45 3.20 -6.88 5.92
CA GLY A 45 3.84 -7.67 4.88
C GLY A 45 3.50 -7.16 3.48
N MET A 46 2.24 -6.81 3.25
CA MET A 46 1.83 -6.24 1.97
C MET A 46 2.47 -4.87 1.72
N VAL A 47 2.50 -4.02 2.74
CA VAL A 47 3.13 -2.71 2.64
C VAL A 47 4.62 -2.85 2.34
N ASN A 48 5.30 -3.76 3.02
CA ASN A 48 6.72 -3.98 2.81
C ASN A 48 7.01 -4.43 1.37
N LYS A 49 6.13 -5.22 0.80
CA LYS A 49 6.27 -5.72 -0.57
C LYS A 49 6.23 -4.58 -1.60
N VAL A 50 5.49 -3.52 -1.31
CA VAL A 50 5.35 -2.36 -2.19
C VAL A 50 5.86 -1.08 -1.54
N SER A 51 6.77 -1.19 -0.59
CA SER A 51 7.26 -0.03 0.17
C SER A 51 7.88 1.05 -0.71
N HIS A 52 8.41 0.67 -1.87
CA HIS A 52 8.97 1.64 -2.82
C HIS A 52 7.88 2.41 -3.58
N LEU A 53 6.63 2.00 -3.46
CA LEU A 53 5.51 2.62 -4.15
C LEU A 53 4.60 3.38 -3.19
N VAL A 54 4.71 3.13 -1.90
CA VAL A 54 3.81 3.69 -0.89
C VAL A 54 4.60 4.26 0.27
N GLN A 55 3.93 5.11 1.05
CA GLN A 55 4.49 5.67 2.27
C GLN A 55 3.49 5.47 3.39
N VAL A 56 3.96 5.00 4.53
CA VAL A 56 3.15 4.93 5.73
C VAL A 56 3.19 6.31 6.39
N ILE A 57 2.04 6.92 6.55
CA ILE A 57 1.90 8.26 7.11
C ILE A 57 1.12 8.24 8.41
N ASP A 58 1.07 7.29 9.10
CA ASP A 58 0.52 7.15 10.43
C ASP A 58 -0.23 8.40 10.93
#